data_b117292098fd440a5db3c84dd746a57d
#
_entry.id   b117292098fd440a5db3c84dd746a57d
#
_cell.length_a   1.000
_cell.length_b   1.000
_cell.length_c   1.000
_cell.angle_alpha   90.00
_cell.angle_beta   90.00
_cell.angle_gamma   90.00
#
_symmetry.space_group_name_H-M   'P 1'
#
loop_
_entity.id
_entity.type
_entity.pdbx_description
1 polymer ?
#
loop_
_entity_poly.entity_id
_entity_poly.type
_entity_poly.pdbx_seq_one_letter_code
_entity_poly.pdbx_strand_id
1 'polypeptide(L)'
;LRELYTEDLSIAGRRAEIEEKLIRVRALLENEKKEAFLFLKHPNFSWITAGAKGFVANCFDNSAIAILVTKTGAYAICNVIEEPRVKEEEHLEELGFEFMVYAWQKNGIYDAVKKQVGNVNTVLCDTPFAEACVATDLLRPLRIQFTKNEIGRWLHLGDVMSKALEEYLATVTSGMTEYEIAGGISKALWKHNIEQVMHLVSVDERVDKYRHALPTDKKLRNNLLVAINGRYKGLVTTVSRMVYCGKPSEEFLSQYRDCCDMEMETMFKAQVGADELEMYDTLRQAYDKRGYSDMFDKHGQGGCQGYWPREYMITPDAHYTVRENMAYCYNPVVDGTKAEDAFLVLPEGLTHITRPISFPKINYDFNGKTYERPDILVID
;
A
#
# COMPACT_ATOMS: atom_id res chain seq x y z
N LEU A 1 9.38 -17.51 8.58
CA LEU A 1 8.26 -17.31 7.66
C LEU A 1 8.63 -16.34 6.53
N ARG A 2 9.16 -15.13 6.85
CA ARG A 2 9.57 -14.12 5.86
C ARG A 2 10.63 -14.63 4.88
N GLU A 3 11.52 -15.51 5.31
CA GLU A 3 12.60 -16.10 4.50
C GLU A 3 12.09 -17.01 3.36
N LEU A 4 10.83 -17.43 3.41
CA LEU A 4 10.20 -18.22 2.35
C LEU A 4 9.84 -17.38 1.11
N TYR A 5 9.84 -16.06 1.29
CA TYR A 5 9.39 -15.11 0.28
C TYR A 5 10.50 -14.09 -0.01
N THR A 6 11.09 -14.20 -1.18
CA THR A 6 12.09 -13.26 -1.70
C THR A 6 11.66 -12.83 -3.09
N GLU A 7 11.71 -11.53 -3.38
CA GLU A 7 11.42 -11.01 -4.72
C GLU A 7 12.50 -11.49 -5.70
N ASP A 8 12.09 -12.17 -6.76
CA ASP A 8 12.95 -12.45 -7.91
C ASP A 8 12.93 -11.25 -8.87
N LEU A 9 14.01 -10.47 -8.87
CA LEU A 9 14.17 -9.27 -9.69
C LEU A 9 14.58 -9.56 -11.13
N SER A 10 14.89 -10.80 -11.47
CA SER A 10 15.30 -11.18 -12.83
C SER A 10 14.13 -10.99 -13.82
N ILE A 11 14.46 -10.85 -15.09
CA ILE A 11 13.47 -10.83 -16.18
C ILE A 11 12.61 -12.09 -16.13
N ALA A 12 13.20 -13.25 -15.85
CA ALA A 12 12.46 -14.51 -15.74
C ALA A 12 11.45 -14.51 -14.58
N GLY A 13 11.84 -14.03 -13.38
CA GLY A 13 10.96 -13.90 -12.22
C GLY A 13 9.81 -12.93 -12.46
N ARG A 14 10.10 -11.76 -13.05
CA ARG A 14 9.07 -10.77 -13.42
C ARG A 14 8.13 -11.31 -14.50
N ARG A 15 8.63 -12.04 -15.50
CA ARG A 15 7.78 -12.67 -16.53
C ARG A 15 6.85 -13.72 -15.93
N ALA A 16 7.32 -14.53 -15.01
CA ALA A 16 6.49 -15.52 -14.32
C ALA A 16 5.34 -14.86 -13.54
N GLU A 17 5.62 -13.76 -12.83
CA GLU A 17 4.62 -12.95 -12.15
C GLU A 17 3.59 -12.36 -13.13
N ILE A 18 4.06 -11.80 -14.25
CA ILE A 18 3.19 -11.23 -15.28
C ILE A 18 2.28 -12.30 -15.88
N GLU A 19 2.82 -13.46 -16.22
CA GLU A 19 2.03 -14.55 -16.80
C GLU A 19 0.91 -15.02 -15.88
N GLU A 20 1.17 -15.14 -14.58
CA GLU A 20 0.14 -15.45 -13.59
C GLU A 20 -1.00 -14.40 -13.60
N LYS A 21 -0.65 -13.12 -13.70
CA LYS A 21 -1.62 -12.02 -13.77
C LYS A 21 -2.38 -11.97 -15.09
N LEU A 22 -1.70 -12.25 -16.20
CA LEU A 22 -2.34 -12.36 -17.53
C LEU A 22 -3.38 -13.48 -17.56
N ILE A 23 -3.08 -14.64 -16.93
CA ILE A 23 -4.04 -15.74 -16.79
C ILE A 23 -5.30 -15.26 -16.05
N ARG A 24 -5.15 -14.55 -14.93
CA ARG A 24 -6.27 -14.01 -14.16
C ARG A 24 -7.12 -13.01 -14.99
N VAL A 25 -6.46 -12.11 -15.72
CA VAL A 25 -7.15 -11.12 -16.56
C VAL A 25 -7.87 -11.78 -17.73
N ARG A 26 -7.24 -12.77 -18.40
CA ARG A 26 -7.86 -13.50 -19.49
C ARG A 26 -9.06 -14.31 -19.03
N ALA A 27 -9.01 -14.94 -17.86
CA ALA A 27 -10.16 -15.60 -17.27
C ALA A 27 -11.32 -14.62 -16.98
N LEU A 28 -11.02 -13.40 -16.51
CA LEU A 28 -12.02 -12.34 -16.37
C LEU A 28 -12.65 -11.98 -17.73
N LEU A 29 -11.84 -11.83 -18.77
CA LEU A 29 -12.34 -11.50 -20.12
C LEU A 29 -13.28 -12.57 -20.68
N GLU A 30 -12.98 -13.84 -20.44
CA GLU A 30 -13.85 -14.97 -20.82
C GLU A 30 -15.18 -14.93 -20.08
N ASN A 31 -15.16 -14.75 -18.77
CA ASN A 31 -16.35 -14.69 -17.91
C ASN A 31 -17.27 -13.52 -18.30
N GLU A 32 -16.69 -12.36 -18.57
CA GLU A 32 -17.42 -11.13 -18.94
C GLU A 32 -17.74 -11.06 -20.45
N LYS A 33 -17.31 -12.05 -21.25
CA LYS A 33 -17.45 -12.07 -22.71
C LYS A 33 -16.91 -10.81 -23.38
N LYS A 34 -15.72 -10.39 -22.96
CA LYS A 34 -15.02 -9.21 -23.44
C LYS A 34 -13.75 -9.61 -24.20
N GLU A 35 -13.27 -8.72 -25.06
CA GLU A 35 -12.10 -9.00 -25.92
C GLU A 35 -10.78 -8.53 -25.31
N ALA A 36 -10.81 -7.47 -24.48
CA ALA A 36 -9.61 -6.92 -23.88
C ALA A 36 -9.87 -6.18 -22.57
N PHE A 37 -8.80 -5.99 -21.78
CA PHE A 37 -8.74 -5.07 -20.64
C PHE A 37 -7.68 -4.00 -20.91
N LEU A 38 -8.07 -2.72 -20.77
CA LEU A 38 -7.20 -1.56 -20.93
C LEU A 38 -6.87 -0.97 -19.54
N PHE A 39 -5.58 -1.01 -19.18
CA PHE A 39 -5.04 -0.45 -17.95
C PHE A 39 -4.50 0.95 -18.23
N LEU A 40 -5.09 1.95 -17.60
CA LEU A 40 -4.75 3.36 -17.75
C LEU A 40 -4.28 3.99 -16.44
N LYS A 41 -4.63 3.40 -15.29
CA LYS A 41 -4.18 3.88 -13.98
C LYS A 41 -2.82 3.34 -13.61
N HIS A 42 -1.96 4.20 -13.05
CA HIS A 42 -0.61 3.84 -12.65
C HIS A 42 -0.55 2.64 -11.67
N PRO A 43 -1.37 2.53 -10.62
CA PRO A 43 -1.34 1.36 -9.76
C PRO A 43 -1.61 0.04 -10.50
N ASN A 44 -2.56 0.04 -11.42
CA ASN A 44 -2.89 -1.12 -12.24
C ASN A 44 -1.83 -1.42 -13.32
N PHE A 45 -1.23 -0.36 -13.89
CA PHE A 45 -0.06 -0.50 -14.75
C PHE A 45 1.07 -1.21 -14.01
N SER A 46 1.44 -0.74 -12.80
CA SER A 46 2.48 -1.37 -12.00
C SER A 46 2.14 -2.81 -11.60
N TRP A 47 0.86 -3.09 -11.31
CA TRP A 47 0.41 -4.45 -11.03
C TRP A 47 0.65 -5.39 -12.20
N ILE A 48 0.12 -5.07 -13.40
CA ILE A 48 0.17 -5.97 -14.55
C ILE A 48 1.59 -6.11 -15.15
N THR A 49 2.50 -5.18 -14.86
CA THR A 49 3.88 -5.16 -15.36
C THR A 49 4.93 -5.61 -14.35
N ALA A 50 4.51 -6.24 -13.23
CA ALA A 50 5.40 -6.67 -12.15
C ALA A 50 6.29 -5.52 -11.62
N GLY A 51 5.68 -4.36 -11.33
CA GLY A 51 6.30 -3.25 -10.63
C GLY A 51 6.97 -2.19 -11.50
N ALA A 52 6.71 -2.15 -12.81
CA ALA A 52 7.19 -1.06 -13.67
C ALA A 52 6.52 0.28 -13.32
N LYS A 53 7.21 1.39 -13.62
CA LYS A 53 6.75 2.76 -13.40
C LYS A 53 6.20 3.36 -14.69
N GLY A 54 4.89 3.58 -14.72
CA GLY A 54 4.19 4.13 -15.89
C GLY A 54 3.91 5.63 -15.82
N PHE A 55 4.34 6.34 -14.78
CA PHE A 55 4.07 7.77 -14.59
C PHE A 55 5.25 8.64 -15.01
N VAL A 56 4.96 9.90 -15.34
CA VAL A 56 5.91 11.01 -15.41
C VAL A 56 5.76 11.90 -14.19
N ALA A 57 4.52 12.27 -13.85
CA ALA A 57 4.19 12.98 -12.62
C ALA A 57 3.48 12.02 -11.65
N ASN A 58 4.07 11.76 -10.50
CA ASN A 58 3.57 10.79 -9.51
C ASN A 58 2.33 11.26 -8.72
N CYS A 59 1.92 12.52 -8.92
CA CYS A 59 0.71 13.09 -8.31
C CYS A 59 -0.58 12.77 -9.06
N PHE A 60 -0.51 12.14 -10.24
CA PHE A 60 -1.68 11.73 -11.01
C PHE A 60 -1.88 10.22 -10.92
N ASP A 61 -3.14 9.80 -10.89
CA ASP A 61 -3.49 8.37 -10.91
C ASP A 61 -3.25 7.73 -12.28
N ASN A 62 -3.32 8.50 -13.37
CA ASN A 62 -3.17 7.98 -14.71
C ASN A 62 -1.71 7.73 -15.06
N SER A 63 -1.47 6.58 -15.68
CA SER A 63 -0.20 6.25 -16.30
C SER A 63 -0.02 7.03 -17.61
N ALA A 64 1.23 7.37 -17.94
CA ALA A 64 1.59 7.90 -19.23
C ALA A 64 1.63 6.82 -20.34
N ILE A 65 1.64 5.56 -19.93
CA ILE A 65 1.65 4.37 -20.76
C ILE A 65 0.39 3.55 -20.46
N ALA A 66 -0.33 3.12 -21.47
CA ALA A 66 -1.44 2.19 -21.33
C ALA A 66 -0.97 0.75 -21.58
N ILE A 67 -1.53 -0.21 -20.85
CA ILE A 67 -1.38 -1.64 -21.15
C ILE A 67 -2.71 -2.17 -21.64
N LEU A 68 -2.71 -2.80 -22.81
CA LEU A 68 -3.86 -3.51 -23.36
C LEU A 68 -3.58 -5.02 -23.29
N VAL A 69 -4.39 -5.74 -22.56
CA VAL A 69 -4.37 -7.21 -22.49
C VAL A 69 -5.55 -7.76 -23.28
N THR A 70 -5.26 -8.54 -24.31
CA THR A 70 -6.28 -9.30 -25.07
C THR A 70 -6.26 -10.78 -24.66
N LYS A 71 -7.16 -11.57 -25.23
CA LYS A 71 -7.18 -13.03 -25.03
C LYS A 71 -5.85 -13.71 -25.41
N THR A 72 -5.10 -13.12 -26.36
CA THR A 72 -3.88 -13.73 -26.91
C THR A 72 -2.62 -12.89 -26.79
N GLY A 73 -2.73 -11.57 -26.63
CA GLY A 73 -1.61 -10.63 -26.62
C GLY A 73 -1.60 -9.72 -25.39
N ALA A 74 -0.48 -9.04 -25.19
CA ALA A 74 -0.30 -7.96 -24.23
C ALA A 74 0.51 -6.83 -24.86
N TYR A 75 0.01 -5.61 -24.82
CA TYR A 75 0.54 -4.48 -25.58
C TYR A 75 0.84 -3.30 -24.67
N ALA A 76 2.02 -2.69 -24.83
CA ALA A 76 2.38 -1.42 -24.22
C ALA A 76 2.11 -0.30 -25.24
N ILE A 77 1.16 0.58 -24.92
CA ILE A 77 0.72 1.67 -25.81
C ILE A 77 1.25 2.99 -25.23
N CYS A 78 2.18 3.63 -25.91
CA CYS A 78 2.80 4.88 -25.46
C CYS A 78 3.15 5.80 -26.63
N ASN A 79 3.42 7.07 -26.31
CA ASN A 79 3.97 7.97 -27.30
C ASN A 79 5.49 7.79 -27.45
N VAL A 80 6.08 8.38 -28.49
CA VAL A 80 7.51 8.31 -28.83
C VAL A 80 8.44 8.88 -27.74
N ILE A 81 7.93 9.69 -26.79
CA ILE A 81 8.73 10.28 -25.70
C ILE A 81 8.99 9.24 -24.62
N GLU A 82 7.96 8.45 -24.28
CA GLU A 82 8.02 7.49 -23.18
C GLU A 82 8.59 6.12 -23.61
N GLU A 83 8.53 5.78 -24.91
CA GLU A 83 8.98 4.49 -25.43
C GLU A 83 10.39 4.11 -24.97
N PRO A 84 11.44 4.96 -25.15
CA PRO A 84 12.80 4.57 -24.79
C PRO A 84 12.92 4.16 -23.31
N ARG A 85 12.39 4.97 -22.40
CA ARG A 85 12.48 4.71 -20.96
C ARG A 85 11.80 3.40 -20.56
N VAL A 86 10.55 3.20 -21.00
CA VAL A 86 9.79 2.01 -20.58
C VAL A 86 10.27 0.74 -21.26
N LYS A 87 10.93 0.86 -22.41
CA LYS A 87 11.57 -0.25 -23.10
C LYS A 87 12.90 -0.64 -22.47
N GLU A 88 13.77 0.35 -22.20
CA GLU A 88 15.15 0.13 -21.75
C GLU A 88 15.26 0.00 -20.21
N GLU A 89 14.59 0.86 -19.43
CA GLU A 89 14.70 0.89 -17.98
C GLU A 89 13.66 0.00 -17.28
N GLU A 90 12.44 -0.06 -17.83
CA GLU A 90 11.37 -0.91 -17.28
C GLU A 90 11.33 -2.31 -17.92
N HIS A 91 12.07 -2.51 -19.03
CA HIS A 91 12.23 -3.79 -19.75
C HIS A 91 10.92 -4.37 -20.30
N LEU A 92 9.92 -3.54 -20.65
CA LEU A 92 8.61 -4.05 -21.03
C LEU A 92 8.62 -4.98 -22.24
N GLU A 93 9.50 -4.75 -23.23
CA GLU A 93 9.64 -5.63 -24.38
C GLU A 93 10.18 -7.01 -23.99
N GLU A 94 11.24 -7.03 -23.15
CA GLU A 94 11.79 -8.27 -22.61
C GLU A 94 10.79 -9.00 -21.69
N LEU A 95 9.88 -8.25 -21.04
CA LEU A 95 8.81 -8.79 -20.21
C LEU A 95 7.62 -9.33 -21.03
N GLY A 96 7.64 -9.22 -22.36
CA GLY A 96 6.66 -9.82 -23.25
C GLY A 96 5.54 -8.90 -23.73
N PHE A 97 5.70 -7.58 -23.57
CA PHE A 97 4.74 -6.61 -24.11
C PHE A 97 5.15 -6.16 -25.52
N GLU A 98 4.24 -6.26 -26.48
CA GLU A 98 4.41 -5.71 -27.82
C GLU A 98 4.17 -4.19 -27.78
N PHE A 99 5.04 -3.41 -28.42
CA PHE A 99 4.92 -1.95 -28.41
C PHE A 99 4.01 -1.42 -29.51
N MET A 100 3.12 -0.51 -29.15
CA MET A 100 2.30 0.29 -30.04
C MET A 100 2.61 1.76 -29.80
N VAL A 101 3.48 2.34 -30.63
CA VAL A 101 4.02 3.69 -30.45
C VAL A 101 3.30 4.68 -31.36
N TYR A 102 2.96 5.85 -30.82
CA TYR A 102 2.33 6.93 -31.56
C TYR A 102 3.06 8.27 -31.38
N ALA A 103 2.87 9.17 -32.35
CA ALA A 103 3.44 10.52 -32.28
C ALA A 103 2.81 11.30 -31.10
N TRP A 104 3.62 11.98 -30.29
CA TRP A 104 3.18 12.65 -29.07
C TRP A 104 2.07 13.70 -29.27
N GLN A 105 2.00 14.30 -30.48
CA GLN A 105 0.96 15.28 -30.83
C GLN A 105 -0.43 14.66 -31.05
N LYS A 106 -0.53 13.32 -31.04
CA LYS A 106 -1.77 12.59 -31.28
C LYS A 106 -2.18 11.85 -30.00
N ASN A 107 -3.47 11.73 -29.78
CA ASN A 107 -3.98 10.77 -28.78
C ASN A 107 -4.14 9.41 -29.48
N GLY A 108 -3.05 8.63 -29.52
CA GLY A 108 -3.00 7.38 -30.27
C GLY A 108 -3.52 6.15 -29.52
N ILE A 109 -3.90 6.27 -28.22
CA ILE A 109 -4.37 5.11 -27.44
C ILE A 109 -5.66 4.55 -28.04
N TYR A 110 -6.61 5.39 -28.42
CA TYR A 110 -7.87 4.97 -29.01
C TYR A 110 -7.66 4.18 -30.32
N ASP A 111 -6.85 4.72 -31.23
CA ASP A 111 -6.56 4.08 -32.50
C ASP A 111 -5.84 2.74 -32.33
N ALA A 112 -4.90 2.67 -31.38
CA ALA A 112 -4.19 1.45 -31.04
C ALA A 112 -5.14 0.37 -30.50
N VAL A 113 -6.00 0.72 -29.54
CA VAL A 113 -7.02 -0.18 -28.98
C VAL A 113 -7.96 -0.67 -30.07
N LYS A 114 -8.54 0.25 -30.89
CA LYS A 114 -9.46 -0.08 -31.96
C LYS A 114 -8.83 -0.99 -33.00
N LYS A 115 -7.55 -0.79 -33.33
CA LYS A 115 -6.79 -1.65 -34.25
C LYS A 115 -6.73 -3.11 -33.75
N GLN A 116 -6.59 -3.32 -32.42
CA GLN A 116 -6.47 -4.65 -31.84
C GLN A 116 -7.82 -5.37 -31.68
N VAL A 117 -8.87 -4.65 -31.27
CA VAL A 117 -10.15 -5.29 -30.91
C VAL A 117 -11.29 -5.02 -31.90
N GLY A 118 -11.12 -4.09 -32.83
CA GLY A 118 -12.14 -3.68 -33.79
C GLY A 118 -13.27 -2.84 -33.16
N ASN A 119 -13.87 -3.28 -32.07
CA ASN A 119 -14.96 -2.60 -31.38
C ASN A 119 -14.59 -2.28 -29.92
N VAL A 120 -14.46 -1.00 -29.57
CA VAL A 120 -14.07 -0.54 -28.23
C VAL A 120 -15.10 -0.86 -27.15
N ASN A 121 -16.39 -1.06 -27.50
CA ASN A 121 -17.42 -1.52 -26.56
C ASN A 121 -17.14 -2.93 -25.95
N THR A 122 -16.26 -3.70 -26.58
CA THR A 122 -15.84 -5.02 -26.09
C THR A 122 -14.67 -4.96 -25.11
N VAL A 123 -14.20 -3.74 -24.76
CA VAL A 123 -13.06 -3.52 -23.86
C VAL A 123 -13.53 -3.18 -22.46
N LEU A 124 -12.93 -3.82 -21.45
CA LEU A 124 -12.98 -3.40 -20.06
C LEU A 124 -11.85 -2.41 -19.80
N CYS A 125 -12.06 -1.47 -18.89
CA CYS A 125 -11.02 -0.51 -18.50
C CYS A 125 -11.09 -0.15 -17.01
N ASP A 126 -10.02 0.43 -16.48
CA ASP A 126 -9.92 0.80 -15.06
C ASP A 126 -10.26 2.27 -14.79
N THR A 127 -10.57 3.05 -15.82
CA THR A 127 -11.03 4.44 -15.75
C THR A 127 -11.83 4.76 -17.01
N PRO A 128 -12.74 5.74 -17.02
CA PRO A 128 -13.53 6.07 -18.21
C PRO A 128 -12.65 6.31 -19.45
N PHE A 129 -12.94 5.59 -20.52
CA PHE A 129 -12.22 5.66 -21.78
C PHE A 129 -13.17 5.36 -22.95
N ALA A 130 -13.47 6.39 -23.74
CA ALA A 130 -14.34 6.28 -24.91
C ALA A 130 -15.60 5.41 -24.61
N GLU A 131 -15.87 4.40 -25.45
CA GLU A 131 -17.00 3.49 -25.31
C GLU A 131 -16.68 2.24 -24.47
N ALA A 132 -15.48 2.14 -23.85
CA ALA A 132 -15.09 0.99 -23.03
C ALA A 132 -15.87 0.95 -21.71
N CYS A 133 -16.08 -0.26 -21.18
CA CYS A 133 -16.78 -0.46 -19.92
C CYS A 133 -15.83 -0.34 -18.71
N VAL A 134 -16.10 0.54 -17.78
CA VAL A 134 -15.32 0.62 -16.51
C VAL A 134 -15.59 -0.62 -15.67
N ALA A 135 -14.54 -1.30 -15.23
CA ALA A 135 -14.58 -2.59 -14.54
C ALA A 135 -13.62 -2.66 -13.33
N THR A 136 -13.49 -1.56 -12.60
CA THR A 136 -12.57 -1.45 -11.46
C THR A 136 -12.91 -2.48 -10.37
N ASP A 137 -14.20 -2.71 -10.12
CA ASP A 137 -14.66 -3.66 -9.08
C ASP A 137 -14.43 -5.12 -9.49
N LEU A 138 -14.44 -5.42 -10.79
CA LEU A 138 -14.09 -6.75 -11.30
C LEU A 138 -12.57 -7.01 -11.25
N LEU A 139 -11.76 -5.96 -11.39
CA LEU A 139 -10.30 -6.06 -11.34
C LEU A 139 -9.78 -6.20 -9.91
N ARG A 140 -10.40 -5.53 -8.93
CA ARG A 140 -9.93 -5.51 -7.53
C ARG A 140 -9.72 -6.89 -6.94
N PRO A 141 -10.65 -7.87 -7.03
CA PRO A 141 -10.45 -9.22 -6.49
C PRO A 141 -9.25 -9.96 -7.06
N LEU A 142 -8.84 -9.65 -8.30
CA LEU A 142 -7.66 -10.26 -8.94
C LEU A 142 -6.35 -9.65 -8.40
N ARG A 143 -6.38 -8.37 -8.02
CA ARG A 143 -5.20 -7.61 -7.62
C ARG A 143 -4.86 -7.76 -6.15
N ILE A 144 -5.85 -7.94 -5.27
CA ILE A 144 -5.64 -8.03 -3.81
C ILE A 144 -5.17 -9.40 -3.32
N GLN A 145 -5.07 -10.39 -4.19
CA GLN A 145 -4.49 -11.71 -3.90
C GLN A 145 -3.09 -11.77 -4.52
N PHE A 146 -2.07 -11.58 -3.68
CA PHE A 146 -0.71 -11.36 -4.13
C PHE A 146 -0.02 -12.64 -4.59
N THR A 147 0.82 -12.52 -5.62
CA THR A 147 1.74 -13.56 -6.05
C THR A 147 2.88 -13.72 -5.04
N LYS A 148 3.58 -14.84 -5.09
CA LYS A 148 4.75 -15.08 -4.23
C LYS A 148 5.80 -13.97 -4.39
N ASN A 149 6.01 -13.48 -5.61
CA ASN A 149 6.98 -12.44 -5.90
C ASN A 149 6.55 -11.08 -5.31
N GLU A 150 5.27 -10.74 -5.38
CA GLU A 150 4.72 -9.53 -4.74
C GLU A 150 4.83 -9.57 -3.22
N ILE A 151 4.63 -10.75 -2.60
CA ILE A 151 4.81 -10.93 -1.15
C ILE A 151 6.26 -10.62 -0.78
N GLY A 152 7.25 -11.19 -1.50
CA GLY A 152 8.66 -10.90 -1.29
C GLY A 152 8.99 -9.42 -1.42
N ARG A 153 8.46 -8.77 -2.46
CA ARG A 153 8.58 -7.32 -2.69
C ARG A 153 8.02 -6.51 -1.53
N TRP A 154 6.88 -6.91 -1.00
CA TRP A 154 6.23 -6.19 0.08
C TRP A 154 6.95 -6.33 1.42
N LEU A 155 7.43 -7.53 1.73
CA LEU A 155 8.24 -7.77 2.93
C LEU A 155 9.57 -6.98 2.87
N HIS A 156 10.18 -6.89 1.68
CA HIS A 156 11.35 -6.04 1.45
C HIS A 156 11.02 -4.54 1.68
N LEU A 157 9.93 -4.05 1.08
CA LEU A 157 9.45 -2.67 1.27
C LEU A 157 9.26 -2.36 2.75
N GLY A 158 8.54 -3.23 3.47
CA GLY A 158 8.23 -3.03 4.88
C GLY A 158 9.48 -2.96 5.77
N ASP A 159 10.45 -3.86 5.56
CA ASP A 159 11.70 -3.87 6.32
C ASP A 159 12.56 -2.64 6.04
N VAL A 160 12.74 -2.30 4.77
CA VAL A 160 13.56 -1.14 4.36
C VAL A 160 12.93 0.17 4.81
N MET A 161 11.61 0.30 4.66
CA MET A 161 10.86 1.49 5.05
C MET A 161 10.87 1.69 6.57
N SER A 162 10.59 0.62 7.34
CA SER A 162 10.62 0.69 8.81
C SER A 162 12.02 1.06 9.30
N LYS A 163 13.06 0.42 8.77
CA LYS A 163 14.44 0.71 9.14
C LYS A 163 14.83 2.16 8.84
N ALA A 164 14.62 2.61 7.61
CA ALA A 164 15.01 3.96 7.19
C ALA A 164 14.27 5.05 7.97
N LEU A 165 12.97 4.83 8.26
CA LEU A 165 12.17 5.73 9.07
C LEU A 165 12.66 5.78 10.50
N GLU A 166 12.85 4.64 11.16
CA GLU A 166 13.23 4.55 12.56
C GLU A 166 14.65 5.09 12.80
N GLU A 167 15.62 4.79 11.91
CA GLU A 167 16.98 5.34 11.97
C GLU A 167 16.97 6.87 11.85
N TYR A 168 16.12 7.44 10.99
CA TYR A 168 15.98 8.88 10.90
C TYR A 168 15.31 9.48 12.15
N LEU A 169 14.21 8.89 12.62
CA LEU A 169 13.48 9.39 13.78
C LEU A 169 14.33 9.40 15.06
N ALA A 170 15.30 8.50 15.18
CA ALA A 170 16.28 8.52 16.27
C ALA A 170 17.22 9.73 16.24
N THR A 171 17.23 10.51 15.17
CA THR A 171 18.03 11.76 15.05
C THR A 171 17.20 13.02 15.24
N VAL A 172 15.89 12.89 15.44
CA VAL A 172 14.99 14.03 15.66
C VAL A 172 15.22 14.60 17.06
N THR A 173 15.11 15.92 17.18
CA THR A 173 15.29 16.64 18.45
C THR A 173 14.19 17.66 18.66
N SER A 174 13.94 18.02 19.91
CA SER A 174 13.05 19.14 20.25
C SER A 174 13.49 20.42 19.53
N GLY A 175 12.54 21.20 19.07
CA GLY A 175 12.76 22.44 18.30
C GLY A 175 12.76 22.27 16.78
N MET A 176 12.87 21.05 16.25
CA MET A 176 12.71 20.79 14.81
C MET A 176 11.27 21.05 14.38
N THR A 177 11.10 21.64 13.20
CA THR A 177 9.77 21.86 12.60
C THR A 177 9.23 20.58 11.96
N GLU A 178 7.91 20.47 11.81
CA GLU A 178 7.28 19.39 11.06
C GLU A 178 7.82 19.32 9.61
N TYR A 179 8.13 20.46 8.97
CA TYR A 179 8.75 20.50 7.64
C TYR A 179 10.17 19.90 7.61
N GLU A 180 11.01 20.21 8.62
CA GLU A 180 12.35 19.62 8.70
C GLU A 180 12.29 18.11 8.90
N ILE A 181 11.38 17.66 9.76
CA ILE A 181 11.16 16.23 10.01
C ILE A 181 10.67 15.53 8.72
N ALA A 182 9.66 16.10 8.05
CA ALA A 182 9.12 15.57 6.81
C ALA A 182 10.19 15.50 5.69
N GLY A 183 11.00 16.55 5.55
CA GLY A 183 12.11 16.58 4.59
C GLY A 183 13.17 15.51 4.87
N GLY A 184 13.49 15.29 6.14
CA GLY A 184 14.43 14.24 6.56
C GLY A 184 13.93 12.82 6.28
N ILE A 185 12.66 12.54 6.57
CA ILE A 185 12.00 11.27 6.23
C ILE A 185 12.06 11.06 4.71
N SER A 186 11.69 12.07 3.92
CA SER A 186 11.73 11.99 2.45
C SER A 186 13.13 11.64 1.95
N LYS A 187 14.16 12.29 2.47
CA LYS A 187 15.57 11.99 2.14
C LYS A 187 15.94 10.55 2.51
N ALA A 188 15.49 10.06 3.68
CA ALA A 188 15.80 8.70 4.14
C ALA A 188 15.17 7.64 3.23
N LEU A 189 13.93 7.83 2.80
CA LEU A 189 13.18 6.87 1.99
C LEU A 189 13.59 6.88 0.51
N TRP A 190 13.85 8.06 -0.07
CA TRP A 190 14.28 8.16 -1.47
C TRP A 190 15.61 7.48 -1.77
N LYS A 191 16.51 7.34 -0.80
CA LYS A 191 17.73 6.54 -0.94
C LYS A 191 17.46 5.08 -1.33
N HIS A 192 16.27 4.59 -0.99
CA HIS A 192 15.83 3.22 -1.22
C HIS A 192 14.76 3.12 -2.31
N ASN A 193 14.59 4.17 -3.13
CA ASN A 193 13.57 4.22 -4.18
C ASN A 193 12.14 4.01 -3.64
N ILE A 194 11.88 4.46 -2.40
CA ILE A 194 10.56 4.45 -1.77
C ILE A 194 9.94 5.84 -1.90
N GLU A 195 8.84 5.91 -2.63
CA GLU A 195 8.10 7.14 -2.87
C GLU A 195 7.07 7.35 -1.76
N GLN A 196 6.96 8.58 -1.22
CA GLN A 196 5.90 8.91 -0.26
C GLN A 196 4.61 9.24 -1.00
N VAL A 197 3.59 8.42 -0.79
CA VAL A 197 2.22 8.64 -1.31
C VAL A 197 1.41 9.49 -0.33
N MET A 198 1.61 9.26 0.98
CA MET A 198 1.04 10.05 2.07
C MET A 198 2.14 10.34 3.08
N HIS A 199 2.17 11.57 3.59
CA HIS A 199 3.19 12.04 4.49
C HIS A 199 2.56 12.93 5.57
N LEU A 200 2.21 12.33 6.70
CA LEU A 200 1.64 13.02 7.85
C LEU A 200 2.70 13.12 8.94
N VAL A 201 2.97 14.33 9.37
CA VAL A 201 3.85 14.65 10.49
C VAL A 201 3.12 15.65 11.37
N SER A 202 2.93 15.33 12.63
CA SER A 202 2.27 16.20 13.58
C SER A 202 2.98 16.21 14.92
N VAL A 203 3.01 17.36 15.56
CA VAL A 203 3.65 17.55 16.85
C VAL A 203 2.66 18.07 17.89
N ASP A 204 2.86 17.63 19.13
CA ASP A 204 2.18 18.10 20.35
C ASP A 204 0.65 18.14 20.19
N GLU A 205 0.00 19.27 20.47
CA GLU A 205 -1.46 19.45 20.40
C GLU A 205 -2.08 19.18 19.02
N ARG A 206 -1.27 19.10 17.95
CA ARG A 206 -1.77 18.76 16.63
C ARG A 206 -2.01 17.26 16.48
N VAL A 207 -1.30 16.43 17.26
CA VAL A 207 -1.54 14.98 17.31
C VAL A 207 -2.92 14.68 17.90
N ASP A 208 -3.35 15.46 18.88
CA ASP A 208 -4.69 15.31 19.49
C ASP A 208 -5.81 15.76 18.54
N LYS A 209 -5.59 16.88 17.84
CA LYS A 209 -6.64 17.58 17.08
C LYS A 209 -6.91 17.01 15.71
N TYR A 210 -5.87 16.53 15.01
CA TYR A 210 -5.97 16.22 13.58
C TYR A 210 -5.59 14.78 13.27
N ARG A 211 -6.51 14.03 12.68
CA ARG A 211 -6.24 12.66 12.22
C ARG A 211 -5.31 12.62 11.01
N HIS A 212 -5.40 13.62 10.13
CA HIS A 212 -4.57 13.76 8.94
C HIS A 212 -3.86 15.12 8.94
N ALA A 213 -2.94 15.30 9.87
CA ALA A 213 -2.17 16.52 10.01
C ALA A 213 -1.09 16.61 8.93
N LEU A 214 -1.26 17.53 7.98
CA LEU A 214 -0.18 17.86 7.03
C LEU A 214 0.92 18.64 7.75
N PRO A 215 2.20 18.46 7.39
CA PRO A 215 3.31 19.16 7.99
C PRO A 215 3.16 20.70 7.92
N THR A 216 3.63 21.38 8.95
CA THR A 216 3.67 22.84 9.07
C THR A 216 5.02 23.31 9.62
N ASP A 217 5.13 24.61 9.94
CA ASP A 217 6.28 25.21 10.62
C ASP A 217 6.26 25.02 12.15
N LYS A 218 5.28 24.28 12.69
CA LYS A 218 5.20 23.99 14.11
C LYS A 218 6.42 23.19 14.56
N LYS A 219 6.93 23.56 15.73
CA LYS A 219 8.12 22.96 16.32
C LYS A 219 7.76 21.89 17.33
N LEU A 220 8.43 20.76 17.25
CA LEU A 220 8.35 19.68 18.22
C LEU A 220 8.80 20.18 19.61
N ARG A 221 7.99 19.91 20.61
CA ARG A 221 8.35 20.09 22.02
C ARG A 221 8.49 18.72 22.69
N ASN A 222 7.43 17.92 22.65
CA ASN A 222 7.39 16.63 23.31
C ASN A 222 6.90 15.50 22.40
N ASN A 223 5.65 15.55 21.91
CA ASN A 223 5.00 14.46 21.21
C ASN A 223 5.11 14.61 19.70
N LEU A 224 5.60 13.58 19.01
CA LEU A 224 5.66 13.50 17.56
C LEU A 224 4.96 12.22 17.10
N LEU A 225 4.00 12.37 16.18
CA LEU A 225 3.42 11.29 15.40
C LEU A 225 3.81 11.45 13.93
N VAL A 226 4.34 10.38 13.38
CA VAL A 226 4.60 10.23 11.94
C VAL A 226 3.75 9.09 11.41
N ALA A 227 2.99 9.35 10.33
CA ALA A 227 2.24 8.33 9.60
C ALA A 227 2.49 8.50 8.09
N ILE A 228 3.05 7.49 7.46
CA ILE A 228 3.44 7.55 6.05
C ILE A 228 2.95 6.34 5.27
N ASN A 229 2.65 6.58 3.99
CA ASN A 229 2.47 5.52 3.00
C ASN A 229 3.66 5.57 2.05
N GLY A 230 4.44 4.49 2.02
CA GLY A 230 5.54 4.33 1.08
C GLY A 230 5.16 3.42 -0.08
N ARG A 231 5.54 3.81 -1.29
CA ARG A 231 5.33 3.03 -2.51
C ARG A 231 6.66 2.54 -3.06
N TYR A 232 6.73 1.24 -3.34
CA TYR A 232 7.86 0.61 -4.01
C TYR A 232 7.35 -0.32 -5.10
N LYS A 233 7.76 -0.08 -6.34
CA LYS A 233 7.31 -0.86 -7.51
C LYS A 233 5.79 -1.08 -7.54
N GLY A 234 5.05 -0.01 -7.27
CA GLY A 234 3.59 0.04 -7.26
C GLY A 234 2.92 -0.42 -5.96
N LEU A 235 3.51 -1.34 -5.19
CA LEU A 235 2.96 -1.74 -3.89
C LEU A 235 3.10 -0.63 -2.86
N VAL A 236 2.05 -0.42 -2.07
CA VAL A 236 1.98 0.63 -1.04
C VAL A 236 1.84 0.00 0.34
N THR A 237 2.69 0.37 1.27
CA THR A 237 2.52 0.00 2.68
C THR A 237 2.46 1.22 3.58
N THR A 238 1.85 1.06 4.74
CA THR A 238 1.64 2.11 5.73
C THR A 238 2.41 1.79 7.01
N VAL A 239 2.93 2.83 7.65
CA VAL A 239 3.58 2.74 8.95
C VAL A 239 3.33 4.00 9.74
N SER A 240 3.02 3.86 11.03
CA SER A 240 3.07 4.97 11.99
C SER A 240 4.13 4.71 13.05
N ARG A 241 4.81 5.78 13.49
CA ARG A 241 5.77 5.75 14.59
C ARG A 241 5.57 6.97 15.49
N MET A 242 5.78 6.77 16.78
CA MET A 242 5.72 7.84 17.75
C MET A 242 7.07 8.05 18.43
N VAL A 243 7.43 9.32 18.62
CA VAL A 243 8.62 9.75 19.34
C VAL A 243 8.18 10.72 20.44
N TYR A 244 8.80 10.63 21.62
CA TYR A 244 8.54 11.54 22.71
C TYR A 244 9.85 12.15 23.22
N CYS A 245 9.94 13.48 23.22
CA CYS A 245 11.08 14.22 23.77
C CYS A 245 10.84 14.46 25.27
N GLY A 246 11.77 14.00 26.11
CA GLY A 246 11.67 14.07 27.56
C GLY A 246 10.92 12.88 28.15
N LYS A 247 10.27 13.06 29.31
CA LYS A 247 9.62 11.97 30.05
C LYS A 247 8.10 11.93 29.80
N PRO A 248 7.58 10.94 29.07
CA PRO A 248 6.13 10.77 28.91
C PRO A 248 5.48 10.35 30.23
N SER A 249 4.19 10.66 30.42
CA SER A 249 3.43 10.16 31.56
C SER A 249 3.08 8.67 31.38
N GLU A 250 2.88 7.97 32.50
CA GLU A 250 2.44 6.56 32.48
C GLU A 250 1.07 6.40 31.79
N GLU A 251 0.19 7.39 31.94
CA GLU A 251 -1.11 7.43 31.27
C GLU A 251 -0.95 7.48 29.74
N PHE A 252 -0.06 8.35 29.24
CA PHE A 252 0.22 8.45 27.81
C PHE A 252 0.80 7.15 27.23
N LEU A 253 1.73 6.52 27.95
CA LEU A 253 2.30 5.23 27.56
C LEU A 253 1.25 4.11 27.58
N SER A 254 0.36 4.10 28.58
CA SER A 254 -0.74 3.13 28.68
C SER A 254 -1.71 3.29 27.52
N GLN A 255 -2.08 4.52 27.18
CA GLN A 255 -2.97 4.83 26.06
C GLN A 255 -2.38 4.39 24.71
N TYR A 256 -1.07 4.59 24.50
CA TYR A 256 -0.41 4.08 23.30
C TYR A 256 -0.45 2.55 23.22
N ARG A 257 -0.22 1.87 24.34
CA ARG A 257 -0.30 0.40 24.42
C ARG A 257 -1.72 -0.10 24.13
N ASP A 258 -2.74 0.62 24.58
CA ASP A 258 -4.13 0.33 24.21
C ASP A 258 -4.33 0.37 22.69
N CYS A 259 -3.72 1.34 21.98
CA CYS A 259 -3.77 1.36 20.52
C CYS A 259 -3.08 0.13 19.90
N CYS A 260 -1.92 -0.27 20.42
CA CYS A 260 -1.23 -1.48 19.96
C CYS A 260 -2.07 -2.75 20.22
N ASP A 261 -2.67 -2.85 21.39
CA ASP A 261 -3.54 -3.99 21.76
C ASP A 261 -4.75 -4.09 20.85
N MET A 262 -5.43 -2.96 20.57
CA MET A 262 -6.58 -2.91 19.66
C MET A 262 -6.20 -3.38 18.24
N GLU A 263 -5.04 -2.96 17.75
CA GLU A 263 -4.54 -3.40 16.44
C GLU A 263 -4.24 -4.90 16.43
N MET A 264 -3.57 -5.42 17.47
CA MET A 264 -3.20 -6.83 17.53
C MET A 264 -4.41 -7.73 17.73
N GLU A 265 -5.38 -7.36 18.57
CA GLU A 265 -6.65 -8.08 18.71
C GLU A 265 -7.36 -8.21 17.35
N THR A 266 -7.35 -7.13 16.55
CA THR A 266 -7.93 -7.10 15.21
C THR A 266 -7.15 -7.96 14.21
N MET A 267 -5.82 -7.84 14.19
CA MET A 267 -4.94 -8.63 13.32
C MET A 267 -5.14 -10.13 13.54
N PHE A 268 -5.30 -10.57 14.80
CA PHE A 268 -5.46 -11.99 15.13
C PHE A 268 -6.79 -12.58 14.66
N LYS A 269 -7.76 -11.76 14.25
CA LYS A 269 -9.00 -12.20 13.61
C LYS A 269 -8.87 -12.44 12.11
N ALA A 270 -7.82 -11.94 11.48
CA ALA A 270 -7.58 -12.12 10.06
C ALA A 270 -7.11 -13.55 9.74
N GLN A 271 -7.97 -14.54 9.93
CA GLN A 271 -7.70 -15.95 9.60
C GLN A 271 -8.33 -16.29 8.24
N VAL A 272 -7.66 -17.14 7.46
CA VAL A 272 -8.21 -17.61 6.17
C VAL A 272 -9.59 -18.24 6.38
N GLY A 273 -10.56 -17.76 5.62
CA GLY A 273 -11.96 -18.18 5.70
C GLY A 273 -12.82 -17.34 6.66
N ALA A 274 -12.23 -16.46 7.47
CA ALA A 274 -13.00 -15.53 8.31
C ALA A 274 -13.69 -14.46 7.47
N ASP A 275 -14.83 -13.96 7.95
CA ASP A 275 -15.45 -12.75 7.41
C ASP A 275 -14.64 -11.53 7.91
N GLU A 276 -14.29 -10.63 7.00
CA GLU A 276 -13.59 -9.39 7.36
C GLU A 276 -14.38 -8.51 8.34
N LEU A 277 -15.71 -8.65 8.38
CA LEU A 277 -16.55 -7.96 9.36
C LEU A 277 -16.18 -8.34 10.81
N GLU A 278 -15.68 -9.56 11.04
CA GLU A 278 -15.20 -9.96 12.37
C GLU A 278 -14.01 -9.10 12.84
N MET A 279 -13.15 -8.64 11.92
CA MET A 279 -12.06 -7.72 12.25
C MET A 279 -12.60 -6.33 12.63
N TYR A 280 -13.57 -5.82 11.86
CA TYR A 280 -14.22 -4.56 12.14
C TYR A 280 -14.93 -4.55 13.51
N ASP A 281 -15.72 -5.60 13.78
CA ASP A 281 -16.46 -5.73 15.04
C ASP A 281 -15.51 -5.93 16.24
N THR A 282 -14.42 -6.69 16.05
CA THR A 282 -13.39 -6.86 17.09
C THR A 282 -12.76 -5.53 17.43
N LEU A 283 -12.42 -4.72 16.43
CA LEU A 283 -11.82 -3.41 16.67
C LEU A 283 -12.78 -2.47 17.40
N ARG A 284 -14.05 -2.43 16.99
CA ARG A 284 -15.10 -1.66 17.71
C ARG A 284 -15.21 -2.08 19.18
N GLN A 285 -15.32 -3.38 19.43
CA GLN A 285 -15.38 -3.92 20.79
C GLN A 285 -14.11 -3.63 21.59
N ALA A 286 -12.94 -3.60 20.95
CA ALA A 286 -11.67 -3.29 21.60
C ALA A 286 -11.61 -1.82 22.07
N TYR A 287 -12.18 -0.89 21.30
CA TYR A 287 -12.38 0.51 21.71
C TYR A 287 -13.36 0.61 22.88
N ASP A 288 -14.52 -0.06 22.78
CA ASP A 288 -15.57 -0.03 23.82
C ASP A 288 -15.04 -0.56 25.17
N LYS A 289 -14.34 -1.68 25.14
CA LYS A 289 -13.75 -2.33 26.33
C LYS A 289 -12.76 -1.43 27.07
N ARG A 290 -12.07 -0.52 26.35
CA ARG A 290 -11.08 0.40 26.89
C ARG A 290 -11.64 1.80 27.23
N GLY A 291 -12.94 2.02 27.02
CA GLY A 291 -13.59 3.30 27.30
C GLY A 291 -13.38 4.38 26.22
N TYR A 292 -13.00 3.97 25.01
CA TYR A 292 -12.75 4.88 23.87
C TYR A 292 -13.84 4.78 22.79
N SER A 293 -15.05 4.37 23.10
CA SER A 293 -16.13 4.14 22.13
C SER A 293 -16.37 5.33 21.19
N ASP A 294 -16.25 6.56 21.71
CA ASP A 294 -16.43 7.78 20.93
C ASP A 294 -15.31 8.10 19.93
N MET A 295 -14.15 7.41 20.06
CA MET A 295 -13.01 7.58 19.16
C MET A 295 -13.13 6.74 17.89
N PHE A 296 -13.83 5.61 17.93
CA PHE A 296 -13.95 4.69 16.80
C PHE A 296 -14.51 5.38 15.54
N ASP A 297 -15.58 6.15 15.67
CA ASP A 297 -16.26 6.78 14.53
C ASP A 297 -15.58 8.10 14.09
N LYS A 298 -14.55 8.56 14.80
CA LYS A 298 -13.77 9.76 14.45
C LYS A 298 -12.66 9.52 13.43
N HIS A 299 -12.43 8.25 13.04
CA HIS A 299 -11.37 7.88 12.09
C HIS A 299 -11.79 6.67 11.27
N GLY A 300 -11.36 6.60 9.99
CA GLY A 300 -11.43 5.37 9.22
C GLY A 300 -10.44 4.35 9.77
N GLN A 301 -10.94 3.18 10.21
CA GLN A 301 -10.17 2.26 11.06
C GLN A 301 -9.18 1.35 10.33
N GLY A 302 -9.21 1.30 8.99
CA GLY A 302 -8.31 0.47 8.21
C GLY A 302 -9.02 -0.40 7.19
N GLY A 303 -8.29 -1.31 6.59
CA GLY A 303 -8.80 -2.20 5.55
C GLY A 303 -7.72 -2.89 4.74
N CYS A 304 -8.13 -3.43 3.61
CA CYS A 304 -7.25 -4.14 2.69
C CYS A 304 -6.24 -3.18 2.04
N GLN A 305 -4.99 -3.60 1.96
CA GLN A 305 -3.91 -2.88 1.28
C GLN A 305 -3.47 -3.58 0.00
N GLY A 306 -2.86 -2.81 -0.90
CA GLY A 306 -2.35 -3.33 -2.16
C GLY A 306 -1.52 -2.31 -2.94
N TYR A 307 -1.94 -2.08 -4.16
CA TYR A 307 -1.39 -1.04 -5.03
C TYR A 307 -1.97 0.35 -4.73
N TRP A 308 -2.99 0.41 -3.85
CA TRP A 308 -3.46 1.61 -3.18
C TRP A 308 -3.22 1.52 -1.67
N PRO A 309 -3.09 2.65 -0.97
CA PRO A 309 -3.00 2.67 0.49
C PRO A 309 -4.15 1.93 1.17
N ARG A 310 -5.32 2.01 0.57
CA ARG A 310 -6.51 1.20 0.88
C ARG A 310 -7.17 0.78 -0.44
N GLU A 311 -7.19 -0.50 -0.71
CA GLU A 311 -7.96 -1.08 -1.81
C GLU A 311 -9.46 -0.92 -1.56
N TYR A 312 -9.83 -1.06 -0.30
CA TYR A 312 -11.13 -0.70 0.29
C TYR A 312 -10.98 -0.59 1.82
N MET A 313 -11.87 0.19 2.41
CA MET A 313 -12.06 0.22 3.86
C MET A 313 -12.99 -0.92 4.25
N ILE A 314 -12.70 -1.63 5.35
CA ILE A 314 -13.62 -2.65 5.87
C ILE A 314 -14.69 -1.95 6.69
N THR A 315 -15.95 -2.16 6.26
CA THR A 315 -17.15 -1.58 6.87
C THR A 315 -18.29 -2.61 6.79
N PRO A 316 -19.41 -2.42 7.51
CA PRO A 316 -20.57 -3.29 7.39
C PRO A 316 -21.07 -3.47 5.95
N ASP A 317 -20.87 -2.46 5.09
CA ASP A 317 -21.32 -2.46 3.69
C ASP A 317 -20.25 -2.90 2.69
N ALA A 318 -19.00 -3.05 3.13
CA ALA A 318 -17.85 -3.36 2.28
C ALA A 318 -16.86 -4.28 3.02
N HIS A 319 -17.06 -5.58 2.90
CA HIS A 319 -16.23 -6.63 3.46
C HIS A 319 -16.27 -7.88 2.59
N TYR A 320 -15.25 -8.72 2.71
CA TYR A 320 -15.10 -9.96 1.97
C TYR A 320 -14.71 -11.09 2.92
N THR A 321 -14.53 -12.29 2.38
CA THR A 321 -13.89 -13.39 3.10
C THR A 321 -12.38 -13.25 2.99
N VAL A 322 -11.67 -13.34 4.12
CA VAL A 322 -10.21 -13.36 4.19
C VAL A 322 -9.67 -14.56 3.40
N ARG A 323 -8.78 -14.30 2.48
CA ARG A 323 -8.08 -15.32 1.68
C ARG A 323 -6.58 -15.28 1.93
N GLU A 324 -5.91 -16.35 1.56
CA GLU A 324 -4.44 -16.38 1.53
C GLU A 324 -3.89 -15.26 0.63
N ASN A 325 -2.72 -14.77 1.00
CA ASN A 325 -1.98 -13.75 0.25
C ASN A 325 -2.73 -12.42 0.14
N MET A 326 -3.52 -12.07 1.15
CA MET A 326 -4.11 -10.74 1.31
C MET A 326 -3.35 -9.94 2.36
N ALA A 327 -3.43 -8.63 2.26
CA ALA A 327 -2.78 -7.72 3.20
C ALA A 327 -3.74 -6.69 3.76
N TYR A 328 -3.49 -6.34 5.01
CA TYR A 328 -4.32 -5.42 5.76
C TYR A 328 -3.47 -4.42 6.55
N CYS A 329 -4.09 -3.30 6.87
CA CYS A 329 -3.54 -2.33 7.79
C CYS A 329 -4.67 -1.73 8.60
N TYR A 330 -4.57 -1.79 9.91
CA TYR A 330 -5.45 -1.11 10.85
C TYR A 330 -4.68 -0.01 11.57
N ASN A 331 -5.39 1.03 11.98
CA ASN A 331 -4.77 2.24 12.50
C ASN A 331 -5.55 2.82 13.69
N PRO A 332 -5.76 2.04 14.77
CA PRO A 332 -6.44 2.54 15.94
C PRO A 332 -5.76 3.78 16.51
N VAL A 333 -6.59 4.74 16.90
CA VAL A 333 -6.16 6.06 17.34
C VAL A 333 -7.01 6.51 18.54
N VAL A 334 -6.33 6.94 19.58
CA VAL A 334 -6.91 7.69 20.71
C VAL A 334 -6.23 9.05 20.71
N ASP A 335 -6.94 10.13 21.08
CA ASP A 335 -6.39 11.48 21.01
C ASP A 335 -4.97 11.55 21.61
N GLY A 336 -3.99 11.96 20.81
CA GLY A 336 -2.58 12.01 21.18
C GLY A 336 -1.75 10.77 20.85
N THR A 337 -2.36 9.60 20.55
CA THR A 337 -1.64 8.35 20.29
C THR A 337 -2.23 7.57 19.11
N LYS A 338 -1.38 6.81 18.41
CA LYS A 338 -1.77 5.98 17.26
C LYS A 338 -0.83 4.80 17.09
N ALA A 339 -1.37 3.63 16.80
CA ALA A 339 -0.62 2.48 16.32
C ALA A 339 -1.04 2.16 14.88
N GLU A 340 -0.07 1.81 14.02
CA GLU A 340 -0.36 1.41 12.63
C GLU A 340 0.83 0.68 12.03
N ASP A 341 0.65 -0.59 11.73
CA ASP A 341 1.53 -1.39 10.88
C ASP A 341 0.71 -2.29 9.95
N ALA A 342 1.27 -2.59 8.79
CA ALA A 342 0.64 -3.47 7.81
C ALA A 342 1.05 -4.94 8.03
N PHE A 343 0.16 -5.87 7.69
CA PHE A 343 0.41 -7.30 7.82
C PHE A 343 -0.18 -8.11 6.65
N LEU A 344 0.36 -9.30 6.46
CA LEU A 344 -0.06 -10.30 5.47
C LEU A 344 -0.73 -11.48 6.16
N VAL A 345 -1.74 -12.03 5.49
CA VAL A 345 -2.32 -13.34 5.77
C VAL A 345 -1.74 -14.33 4.77
N LEU A 346 -0.87 -15.20 5.22
CA LEU A 346 -0.17 -16.21 4.40
C LEU A 346 -0.68 -17.61 4.74
N PRO A 347 -0.49 -18.61 3.87
CA PRO A 347 -0.82 -20.00 4.19
C PRO A 347 -0.17 -20.50 5.50
N GLU A 348 1.04 -20.01 5.78
CA GLU A 348 1.82 -20.35 6.98
C GLU A 348 1.45 -19.52 8.20
N GLY A 349 0.52 -18.56 8.07
CA GLY A 349 0.00 -17.69 9.11
C GLY A 349 0.33 -16.21 8.93
N LEU A 350 0.01 -15.43 9.94
CA LEU A 350 0.16 -13.97 9.92
C LEU A 350 1.63 -13.54 9.95
N THR A 351 1.97 -12.47 9.26
CA THR A 351 3.26 -11.79 9.36
C THR A 351 3.12 -10.29 9.13
N HIS A 352 3.83 -9.47 9.89
CA HIS A 352 3.88 -8.04 9.65
C HIS A 352 4.65 -7.72 8.37
N ILE A 353 4.18 -6.77 7.60
CA ILE A 353 4.90 -6.12 6.50
C ILE A 353 5.84 -5.09 7.11
N THR A 354 5.29 -4.10 7.82
CA THR A 354 6.05 -3.13 8.61
C THR A 354 6.14 -3.60 10.06
N ARG A 355 7.28 -3.38 10.71
CA ARG A 355 7.56 -3.88 12.06
C ARG A 355 8.65 -3.04 12.73
N PRO A 356 8.82 -3.10 14.05
CA PRO A 356 9.93 -2.42 14.70
C PRO A 356 11.26 -3.08 14.31
N ILE A 357 12.22 -2.26 13.90
CA ILE A 357 13.60 -2.69 13.58
C ILE A 357 14.55 -2.19 14.67
N SER A 358 14.61 -0.88 14.91
CA SER A 358 15.47 -0.23 15.88
C SER A 358 14.70 0.44 17.04
N PHE A 359 13.40 0.59 16.91
CA PHE A 359 12.56 1.10 17.99
C PHE A 359 12.44 0.11 19.16
N PRO A 360 12.12 0.57 20.36
CA PRO A 360 11.71 -0.29 21.46
C PRO A 360 10.53 -1.18 21.04
N LYS A 361 10.38 -2.37 21.69
CA LYS A 361 9.44 -3.39 21.24
C LYS A 361 8.48 -3.81 22.34
N ILE A 362 7.22 -4.01 21.93
CA ILE A 362 6.19 -4.68 22.71
C ILE A 362 5.93 -6.03 22.06
N ASN A 363 5.89 -7.10 22.86
CA ASN A 363 5.71 -8.46 22.36
C ASN A 363 4.28 -8.95 22.61
N TYR A 364 3.73 -9.64 21.62
CA TYR A 364 2.41 -10.27 21.65
C TYR A 364 2.51 -11.72 21.23
N ASP A 365 2.03 -12.64 22.06
CA ASP A 365 2.02 -14.06 21.74
C ASP A 365 0.66 -14.51 21.22
N PHE A 366 0.66 -15.16 20.06
CA PHE A 366 -0.53 -15.71 19.44
C PHE A 366 -0.20 -16.99 18.67
N ASN A 367 -0.96 -18.07 18.95
CA ASN A 367 -0.79 -19.37 18.29
C ASN A 367 0.67 -19.89 18.29
N GLY A 368 1.38 -19.70 19.41
CA GLY A 368 2.76 -20.17 19.57
C GLY A 368 3.82 -19.35 18.83
N LYS A 369 3.44 -18.18 18.30
CA LYS A 369 4.35 -17.21 17.69
C LYS A 369 4.34 -15.91 18.45
N THR A 370 5.49 -15.23 18.53
CA THR A 370 5.63 -13.87 19.07
C THR A 370 5.61 -12.85 17.93
N TYR A 371 4.76 -11.84 18.08
CA TYR A 371 4.64 -10.69 17.18
C TYR A 371 5.15 -9.43 17.88
N GLU A 372 5.99 -8.67 17.21
CA GLU A 372 6.60 -7.47 17.76
C GLU A 372 5.86 -6.22 17.26
N ARG A 373 5.55 -5.29 18.20
CA ARG A 373 5.05 -3.96 17.86
C ARG A 373 6.05 -2.91 18.33
N PRO A 374 6.19 -1.76 17.62
CA PRO A 374 7.01 -0.68 18.13
C PRO A 374 6.41 -0.10 19.42
N ASP A 375 7.23 0.19 20.41
CA ASP A 375 6.89 1.10 21.50
C ASP A 375 7.32 2.53 21.12
N ILE A 376 6.92 3.51 21.92
CA ILE A 376 7.32 4.91 21.72
C ILE A 376 8.83 5.03 21.89
N LEU A 377 9.49 5.67 20.94
CA LEU A 377 10.89 6.06 21.11
C LEU A 377 10.97 7.30 22.00
N VAL A 378 11.54 7.15 23.21
CA VAL A 378 11.79 8.26 24.11
C VAL A 378 13.21 8.79 23.86
N ILE A 379 13.32 10.09 23.65
CA ILE A 379 14.59 10.81 23.42
C ILE A 379 14.70 11.97 24.43
N ASP A 380 15.95 12.35 24.73
CA ASP A 380 16.25 13.44 25.69
C ASP A 380 15.89 14.85 25.15
#